data_4706c1ceb18babf875e8ad6bde653a6a
#
_entry.id   4706c1ceb18babf875e8ad6bde653a6a
#
_cell.length_a   1.000
_cell.length_b   1.000
_cell.length_c   1.000
_cell.angle_alpha   90.00
_cell.angle_beta   90.00
_cell.angle_gamma   90.00
#
_symmetry.space_group_name_H-M   'P 1'
#
loop_
_entity.id
_entity.type
_entity.pdbx_description
1 polymer ?
#
loop_
_entity_poly.entity_id
_entity_poly.type
_entity_poly.pdbx_seq_one_letter_code
_entity_poly.pdbx_strand_id
1 'polypeptide(L)'
;MKYQLSICIGILLGLFSSLSSAFAGEIWVSPHGNDLNTGTRQAPVLTLTQALKQARECRRLSDPAIADGIHICLENGAYPLSEPVFLRPEDSGTADSPTIIRGMGEEASVLHGGMSITRWKKQGKLWVADVPEFNGYPLDFRQLWVNGKKAIRARDVSDFEKMYRILSNDPVN
;
A
#
# COMPACT_ATOMS: atom_id res chain seq x y z
N MET A 1 58.84 7.06 23.31
CA MET A 1 57.58 6.28 23.42
C MET A 1 56.33 7.20 23.52
N LYS A 2 56.29 8.34 22.82
CA LYS A 2 55.15 9.31 22.84
C LYS A 2 54.48 9.56 21.48
N TYR A 3 54.93 8.89 20.42
CA TYR A 3 54.40 9.12 19.05
C TYR A 3 53.52 8.01 18.52
N GLN A 4 53.40 6.89 19.22
CA GLN A 4 52.54 5.75 18.76
C GLN A 4 51.06 5.92 19.14
N LEU A 5 50.73 6.78 20.10
CA LEU A 5 49.33 6.92 20.57
C LEU A 5 48.50 7.89 19.73
N SER A 6 49.16 8.81 19.02
CA SER A 6 48.45 9.81 18.16
C SER A 6 47.96 9.25 16.82
N ILE A 7 48.57 8.19 16.30
CA ILE A 7 48.21 7.60 15.00
C ILE A 7 46.97 6.72 15.11
N CYS A 8 46.77 6.04 16.25
CA CYS A 8 45.57 5.19 16.43
C CYS A 8 44.26 5.96 16.61
N ILE A 9 44.31 7.19 17.16
CA ILE A 9 43.13 8.04 17.37
C ILE A 9 42.64 8.65 16.03
N GLY A 10 43.58 8.94 15.12
CA GLY A 10 43.24 9.48 13.79
C GLY A 10 42.53 8.47 12.87
N ILE A 11 42.80 7.17 13.02
CA ILE A 11 42.18 6.12 12.19
C ILE A 11 40.77 5.76 12.68
N LEU A 12 40.48 5.93 13.98
CA LEU A 12 39.16 5.63 14.53
C LEU A 12 38.10 6.71 14.23
N LEU A 13 38.52 7.96 13.93
CA LEU A 13 37.61 9.04 13.55
C LEU A 13 37.22 9.04 12.05
N GLY A 14 37.97 8.28 11.23
CA GLY A 14 37.76 8.22 9.77
C GLY A 14 36.73 7.21 9.33
N LEU A 15 36.19 6.35 10.20
CA LEU A 15 35.26 5.27 9.84
C LEU A 15 33.77 5.61 10.11
N PHE A 16 33.48 6.83 10.55
CA PHE A 16 32.09 7.34 10.67
C PHE A 16 31.66 8.15 9.48
N SER A 17 32.33 7.99 8.32
CA SER A 17 31.89 8.62 7.10
C SER A 17 30.77 7.83 6.43
N SER A 18 29.55 8.38 6.57
CA SER A 18 28.47 8.34 5.58
C SER A 18 27.93 6.97 5.20
N LEU A 19 27.06 6.40 6.06
CA LEU A 19 25.82 5.84 5.50
C LEU A 19 24.91 7.03 5.13
N SER A 20 25.32 7.83 4.19
CA SER A 20 24.39 8.61 3.39
C SER A 20 23.66 7.59 2.52
N SER A 21 22.52 7.10 2.97
CA SER A 21 21.51 6.49 2.13
C SER A 21 21.26 7.48 0.99
N ALA A 22 21.86 7.26 -0.18
CA ALA A 22 21.57 8.05 -1.35
C ALA A 22 20.10 7.83 -1.68
N PHE A 23 19.27 8.73 -1.19
CA PHE A 23 17.89 8.87 -1.62
C PHE A 23 17.98 9.42 -3.04
N ALA A 24 17.87 8.55 -4.03
CA ALA A 24 18.01 8.90 -5.45
C ALA A 24 16.67 9.41 -6.04
N GLY A 25 15.86 10.13 -5.26
CA GLY A 25 14.53 10.56 -5.70
C GLY A 25 13.53 9.39 -5.80
N GLU A 26 13.91 8.18 -5.39
CA GLU A 26 13.03 7.00 -5.42
C GLU A 26 12.59 6.59 -4.02
N ILE A 27 11.29 6.35 -3.85
CA ILE A 27 10.72 5.74 -2.65
C ILE A 27 10.09 4.41 -3.05
N TRP A 28 10.58 3.33 -2.48
CA TRP A 28 10.12 1.98 -2.79
C TRP A 28 9.04 1.53 -1.82
N VAL A 29 7.97 0.94 -2.38
CA VAL A 29 6.83 0.38 -1.67
C VAL A 29 6.72 -1.09 -2.02
N SER A 30 6.59 -1.96 -1.01
CA SER A 30 6.48 -3.40 -1.20
C SER A 30 5.37 -3.97 -0.32
N PRO A 31 4.57 -4.97 -0.80
CA PRO A 31 3.61 -5.68 0.05
C PRO A 31 4.27 -6.40 1.24
N HIS A 32 5.59 -6.61 1.17
CA HIS A 32 6.40 -7.21 2.23
C HIS A 32 7.27 -6.19 2.97
N GLY A 33 7.06 -4.89 2.71
CA GLY A 33 7.78 -3.80 3.34
C GLY A 33 7.38 -3.54 4.79
N ASN A 34 7.92 -2.48 5.36
CA ASN A 34 7.57 -2.02 6.69
C ASN A 34 7.58 -0.49 6.70
N ASP A 35 6.54 0.14 7.23
CA ASP A 35 6.41 1.60 7.26
C ASP A 35 7.41 2.31 8.19
N LEU A 36 8.19 1.56 8.96
CA LEU A 36 9.35 2.06 9.71
C LEU A 36 10.63 2.10 8.88
N ASN A 37 10.62 1.54 7.68
CA ASN A 37 11.78 1.51 6.79
C ASN A 37 12.03 2.88 6.13
N THR A 38 13.23 3.03 5.59
CA THR A 38 13.70 4.27 4.94
C THR A 38 13.13 4.51 3.54
N GLY A 39 12.42 3.55 2.95
CA GLY A 39 11.86 3.67 1.59
C GLY A 39 12.87 3.40 0.48
N THR A 40 14.05 2.89 0.78
CA THR A 40 15.00 2.44 -0.22
C THR A 40 14.57 1.10 -0.84
N ARG A 41 15.15 0.72 -1.98
CA ARG A 41 14.86 -0.57 -2.62
C ARG A 41 15.16 -1.77 -1.73
N GLN A 42 16.18 -1.69 -0.87
CA GLN A 42 16.58 -2.74 0.08
C GLN A 42 15.73 -2.73 1.36
N ALA A 43 15.12 -1.59 1.68
CA ALA A 43 14.27 -1.40 2.86
C ALA A 43 13.00 -0.61 2.46
N PRO A 44 12.09 -1.23 1.67
CA PRO A 44 10.88 -0.57 1.18
C PRO A 44 9.87 -0.34 2.30
N VAL A 45 9.05 0.70 2.16
CA VAL A 45 7.89 0.90 3.03
C VAL A 45 6.76 -0.04 2.63
N LEU A 46 5.80 -0.25 3.53
CA LEU A 46 4.66 -1.14 3.28
C LEU A 46 3.54 -0.43 2.54
N THR A 47 3.25 0.83 2.88
CA THR A 47 2.06 1.52 2.40
C THR A 47 2.38 2.71 1.49
N LEU A 48 1.50 2.94 0.51
CA LEU A 48 1.56 4.15 -0.33
C LEU A 48 1.40 5.43 0.50
N THR A 49 0.59 5.38 1.56
CA THR A 49 0.40 6.51 2.48
C THR A 49 1.72 6.92 3.15
N GLN A 50 2.52 5.94 3.59
CA GLN A 50 3.83 6.22 4.17
C GLN A 50 4.83 6.75 3.13
N ALA A 51 4.80 6.21 1.90
CA ALA A 51 5.63 6.71 0.81
C ALA A 51 5.33 8.19 0.49
N LEU A 52 4.05 8.56 0.42
CA LEU A 52 3.62 9.95 0.22
C LEU A 52 4.07 10.84 1.39
N LYS A 53 4.02 10.35 2.63
CA LYS A 53 4.50 11.08 3.80
C LYS A 53 6.01 11.35 3.70
N GLN A 54 6.80 10.35 3.31
CA GLN A 54 8.25 10.53 3.09
C GLN A 54 8.52 11.51 1.94
N ALA A 55 7.77 11.42 0.83
CA ALA A 55 7.87 12.35 -0.28
C ALA A 55 7.63 13.81 0.13
N ARG A 56 6.59 14.07 0.93
CA ARG A 56 6.32 15.41 1.49
C ARG A 56 7.47 15.90 2.37
N GLU A 57 8.04 15.03 3.17
CA GLU A 57 9.16 15.38 4.04
C GLU A 57 10.41 15.76 3.24
N CYS A 58 10.73 15.00 2.17
CA CYS A 58 11.82 15.37 1.27
C CYS A 58 11.59 16.74 0.62
N ARG A 59 10.36 17.05 0.19
CA ARG A 59 10.02 18.37 -0.36
C ARG A 59 10.13 19.47 0.69
N ARG A 60 9.62 19.23 1.90
CA ARG A 60 9.68 20.18 3.02
C ARG A 60 11.11 20.55 3.39
N LEU A 61 12.03 19.58 3.33
CA LEU A 61 13.45 19.77 3.62
C LEU A 61 14.25 20.28 2.42
N SER A 62 13.63 20.44 1.25
CA SER A 62 14.31 20.81 -0.01
C SER A 62 15.50 19.87 -0.29
N ASP A 63 15.28 18.57 -0.15
CA ASP A 63 16.32 17.56 -0.35
C ASP A 63 16.89 17.66 -1.78
N PRO A 64 18.21 17.84 -1.99
CA PRO A 64 18.81 17.91 -3.30
C PRO A 64 18.55 16.67 -4.17
N ALA A 65 18.33 15.51 -3.56
CA ALA A 65 18.06 14.25 -4.26
C ALA A 65 16.75 14.25 -5.07
N ILE A 66 15.85 15.20 -4.81
CA ILE A 66 14.58 15.32 -5.52
C ILE A 66 14.57 16.41 -6.59
N ALA A 67 15.73 16.93 -7.01
CA ALA A 67 15.81 17.98 -8.01
C ALA A 67 15.09 17.60 -9.33
N ASP A 68 15.20 16.34 -9.75
CA ASP A 68 14.56 15.79 -10.94
C ASP A 68 13.18 15.13 -10.67
N GLY A 69 12.66 15.27 -9.44
CA GLY A 69 11.37 14.70 -9.03
C GLY A 69 11.47 13.58 -8.00
N ILE A 70 10.29 13.09 -7.63
CA ILE A 70 10.13 11.95 -6.71
C ILE A 70 9.43 10.82 -7.45
N HIS A 71 10.03 9.63 -7.43
CA HIS A 71 9.46 8.41 -7.99
C HIS A 71 9.03 7.48 -6.87
N ILE A 72 7.73 7.28 -6.70
CA ILE A 72 7.19 6.27 -5.79
C ILE A 72 7.02 4.98 -6.60
N CYS A 73 7.88 4.00 -6.30
CA CYS A 73 8.02 2.75 -7.04
C CYS A 73 7.33 1.62 -6.29
N LEU A 74 6.21 1.12 -6.82
CA LEU A 74 5.49 0.00 -6.23
C LEU A 74 6.01 -1.31 -6.83
N GLU A 75 6.50 -2.22 -6.00
CA GLU A 75 6.80 -3.59 -6.42
C GLU A 75 5.53 -4.33 -6.86
N ASN A 76 5.70 -5.45 -7.55
CA ASN A 76 4.58 -6.30 -7.94
C ASN A 76 3.83 -6.81 -6.71
N GLY A 77 2.50 -6.84 -6.78
CA GLY A 77 1.67 -7.41 -5.75
C GLY A 77 0.39 -6.64 -5.45
N ALA A 78 -0.33 -7.11 -4.45
CA ALA A 78 -1.59 -6.53 -4.02
C ALA A 78 -1.39 -5.65 -2.78
N TYR A 79 -1.91 -4.45 -2.83
CA TYR A 79 -1.85 -3.44 -1.79
C TYR A 79 -3.27 -3.16 -1.27
N PRO A 80 -3.71 -3.81 -0.19
CA PRO A 80 -5.01 -3.55 0.40
C PRO A 80 -5.02 -2.17 1.05
N LEU A 81 -5.99 -1.35 0.68
CA LEU A 81 -6.21 -0.03 1.26
C LEU A 81 -7.31 -0.15 2.33
N SER A 82 -6.94 0.00 3.60
CA SER A 82 -7.90 0.04 4.73
C SER A 82 -8.60 1.40 4.84
N GLU A 83 -8.02 2.42 4.25
CA GLU A 83 -8.51 3.79 4.23
C GLU A 83 -8.16 4.50 2.91
N PRO A 84 -8.86 5.56 2.54
CA PRO A 84 -8.55 6.31 1.32
C PRO A 84 -7.15 6.90 1.33
N VAL A 85 -6.46 6.83 0.19
CA VAL A 85 -5.19 7.53 -0.02
C VAL A 85 -5.50 8.97 -0.44
N PHE A 86 -5.11 9.93 0.39
CA PHE A 86 -5.32 11.34 0.12
C PHE A 86 -4.10 11.94 -0.59
N LEU A 87 -4.29 12.35 -1.84
CA LEU A 87 -3.34 13.16 -2.58
C LEU A 87 -3.63 14.65 -2.29
N ARG A 88 -2.62 15.38 -1.87
CA ARG A 88 -2.70 16.79 -1.50
C ARG A 88 -1.97 17.65 -2.54
N PRO A 89 -2.20 18.98 -2.58
CA PRO A 89 -1.48 19.85 -3.52
C PRO A 89 0.05 19.74 -3.43
N GLU A 90 0.59 19.57 -2.22
CA GLU A 90 2.02 19.38 -2.00
C GLU A 90 2.60 18.08 -2.57
N ASP A 91 1.74 17.09 -2.89
CA ASP A 91 2.17 15.83 -3.50
C ASP A 91 2.48 15.95 -4.99
N SER A 92 1.92 16.95 -5.67
CA SER A 92 2.06 17.11 -7.13
C SER A 92 3.50 17.42 -7.57
N GLY A 93 4.24 18.18 -6.76
CA GLY A 93 5.55 18.71 -7.15
C GLY A 93 5.45 19.89 -8.11
N THR A 94 6.48 20.08 -8.91
CA THR A 94 6.58 21.12 -9.94
C THR A 94 6.78 20.50 -11.32
N ALA A 95 6.79 21.31 -12.39
CA ALA A 95 7.09 20.84 -13.74
C ALA A 95 8.50 20.21 -13.85
N ASP A 96 9.48 20.79 -13.13
CA ASP A 96 10.87 20.32 -13.14
C ASP A 96 11.12 19.21 -12.12
N SER A 97 10.29 19.11 -11.08
CA SER A 97 10.40 18.11 -10.01
C SER A 97 9.01 17.50 -9.72
N PRO A 98 8.45 16.68 -10.61
CA PRO A 98 7.15 16.04 -10.44
C PRO A 98 7.18 14.91 -9.40
N THR A 99 6.00 14.50 -8.90
CA THR A 99 5.85 13.23 -8.18
C THR A 99 5.22 12.21 -9.12
N ILE A 100 5.89 11.08 -9.33
CA ILE A 100 5.46 10.00 -10.21
C ILE A 100 5.25 8.75 -9.39
N ILE A 101 4.04 8.19 -9.44
CA ILE A 101 3.69 6.92 -8.80
C ILE A 101 3.55 5.86 -9.89
N ARG A 102 4.34 4.77 -9.81
CA ARG A 102 4.36 3.73 -10.85
C ARG A 102 4.57 2.33 -10.28
N GLY A 103 3.99 1.34 -10.93
CA GLY A 103 4.36 -0.07 -10.74
C GLY A 103 5.68 -0.39 -11.46
N MET A 104 6.50 -1.26 -10.87
CA MET A 104 7.89 -1.50 -11.29
C MET A 104 8.14 -2.85 -11.94
N GLY A 105 7.13 -3.66 -12.18
CA GLY A 105 7.34 -4.99 -12.73
C GLY A 105 6.48 -5.28 -13.96
N GLU A 106 6.70 -6.46 -14.53
CA GLU A 106 5.86 -7.00 -15.61
C GLU A 106 4.50 -7.45 -15.11
N GLU A 107 4.42 -7.83 -13.84
CA GLU A 107 3.16 -8.14 -13.17
C GLU A 107 2.55 -6.88 -12.56
N ALA A 108 1.25 -6.89 -12.37
CA ALA A 108 0.52 -5.72 -11.89
C ALA A 108 0.79 -5.42 -10.41
N SER A 109 1.01 -4.14 -10.11
CA SER A 109 0.87 -3.59 -8.76
C SER A 109 -0.57 -3.15 -8.59
N VAL A 110 -1.35 -3.86 -7.76
CA VAL A 110 -2.80 -3.67 -7.65
C VAL A 110 -3.16 -3.02 -6.32
N LEU A 111 -3.66 -1.80 -6.37
CA LEU A 111 -4.25 -1.12 -5.21
C LEU A 111 -5.75 -1.51 -5.15
N HIS A 112 -6.23 -2.00 -4.02
CA HIS A 112 -7.63 -2.41 -3.88
C HIS A 112 -8.18 -2.09 -2.49
N GLY A 113 -9.46 -1.69 -2.42
CA GLY A 113 -10.18 -1.42 -1.16
C GLY A 113 -10.93 -2.63 -0.61
N GLY A 114 -10.70 -3.82 -1.16
CA GLY A 114 -11.35 -5.04 -0.70
C GLY A 114 -10.59 -5.72 0.43
N MET A 115 -11.30 -6.54 1.21
CA MET A 115 -10.72 -7.42 2.23
C MET A 115 -10.62 -8.84 1.70
N SER A 116 -9.51 -9.52 1.98
CA SER A 116 -9.34 -10.93 1.61
C SER A 116 -10.15 -11.83 2.55
N ILE A 117 -11.01 -12.67 1.98
CA ILE A 117 -11.71 -13.72 2.70
C ILE A 117 -10.85 -14.98 2.64
N THR A 118 -10.41 -15.45 3.79
CA THR A 118 -9.54 -16.62 3.95
C THR A 118 -10.27 -17.71 4.74
N ARG A 119 -9.59 -18.83 5.04
CA ARG A 119 -10.10 -19.95 5.85
C ARG A 119 -11.37 -20.59 5.29
N TRP A 120 -11.44 -20.72 3.97
CA TRP A 120 -12.53 -21.42 3.31
C TRP A 120 -12.59 -22.88 3.70
N LYS A 121 -13.77 -23.37 4.08
CA LYS A 121 -14.03 -24.77 4.45
C LYS A 121 -15.04 -25.36 3.47
N LYS A 122 -14.79 -26.58 3.05
CA LYS A 122 -15.74 -27.34 2.22
C LYS A 122 -16.81 -27.94 3.10
N GLN A 123 -18.07 -27.64 2.82
CA GLN A 123 -19.24 -28.19 3.50
C GLN A 123 -20.18 -28.80 2.45
N GLY A 124 -20.09 -30.11 2.26
CA GLY A 124 -20.78 -30.80 1.18
C GLY A 124 -20.32 -30.31 -0.21
N LYS A 125 -21.23 -29.72 -0.96
CA LYS A 125 -20.97 -29.12 -2.29
C LYS A 125 -20.62 -27.62 -2.23
N LEU A 126 -20.66 -27.02 -1.04
CA LEU A 126 -20.45 -25.59 -0.85
C LEU A 126 -19.07 -25.30 -0.24
N TRP A 127 -18.56 -24.10 -0.51
CA TRP A 127 -17.45 -23.52 0.20
C TRP A 127 -17.99 -22.43 1.13
N VAL A 128 -17.58 -22.49 2.39
CA VAL A 128 -18.05 -21.59 3.46
C VAL A 128 -16.83 -20.91 4.09
N ALA A 129 -16.94 -19.63 4.37
CA ALA A 129 -15.96 -18.88 5.13
C ALA A 129 -16.68 -17.88 6.03
N ASP A 130 -16.06 -17.57 7.14
CA ASP A 130 -16.53 -16.49 8.01
C ASP A 130 -16.30 -15.14 7.35
N VAL A 131 -17.27 -14.24 7.45
CA VAL A 131 -17.12 -12.88 6.94
C VAL A 131 -16.17 -12.12 7.87
N PRO A 132 -15.12 -11.45 7.33
CA PRO A 132 -14.24 -10.64 8.15
C PRO A 132 -15.00 -9.50 8.84
N GLU A 133 -14.52 -9.11 10.01
CA GLU A 133 -14.98 -7.91 10.69
C GLU A 133 -14.15 -6.68 10.29
N PHE A 134 -14.81 -5.55 10.20
CA PHE A 134 -14.19 -4.24 10.03
C PHE A 134 -14.69 -3.29 11.10
N ASN A 135 -13.79 -2.75 11.92
CA ASN A 135 -14.12 -1.91 13.07
C ASN A 135 -15.12 -2.54 14.06
N GLY A 136 -15.02 -3.86 14.28
CA GLY A 136 -15.89 -4.61 15.20
C GLY A 136 -17.27 -4.97 14.67
N TYR A 137 -17.51 -4.74 13.38
CA TYR A 137 -18.76 -5.12 12.71
C TYR A 137 -18.48 -6.10 11.57
N PRO A 138 -19.36 -7.10 11.34
CA PRO A 138 -19.26 -7.96 10.16
C PRO A 138 -19.27 -7.10 8.89
N LEU A 139 -18.35 -7.41 7.96
CA LEU A 139 -18.24 -6.68 6.70
C LEU A 139 -19.50 -6.87 5.85
N ASP A 140 -20.27 -5.81 5.63
CA ASP A 140 -21.35 -5.80 4.64
C ASP A 140 -20.78 -5.50 3.26
N PHE A 141 -20.67 -6.52 2.41
CA PHE A 141 -20.13 -6.38 1.06
C PHE A 141 -21.17 -6.78 0.01
N ARG A 142 -21.14 -6.09 -1.11
CA ARG A 142 -22.03 -6.33 -2.24
C ARG A 142 -21.36 -7.03 -3.41
N GLN A 143 -20.03 -7.12 -3.38
CA GLN A 143 -19.23 -7.71 -4.44
C GLN A 143 -18.24 -8.70 -3.83
N LEU A 144 -18.17 -9.90 -4.42
CA LEU A 144 -17.19 -10.91 -4.13
C LEU A 144 -16.41 -11.21 -5.41
N TRP A 145 -15.09 -11.27 -5.31
CA TRP A 145 -14.21 -11.63 -6.42
C TRP A 145 -13.47 -12.91 -6.06
N VAL A 146 -13.47 -13.85 -6.97
CA VAL A 146 -12.79 -15.14 -6.81
C VAL A 146 -11.87 -15.33 -8.01
N ASN A 147 -10.56 -15.49 -7.75
CA ASN A 147 -9.54 -15.64 -8.80
C ASN A 147 -9.64 -14.53 -9.88
N GLY A 148 -9.78 -13.28 -9.43
CA GLY A 148 -9.87 -12.11 -10.33
C GLY A 148 -11.20 -11.97 -11.07
N LYS A 149 -12.19 -12.84 -10.84
CA LYS A 149 -13.51 -12.76 -11.47
C LYS A 149 -14.59 -12.40 -10.45
N LYS A 150 -15.46 -11.47 -10.83
CA LYS A 150 -16.61 -11.11 -10.01
C LYS A 150 -17.59 -12.28 -9.93
N ALA A 151 -17.89 -12.73 -8.73
CA ALA A 151 -18.88 -13.77 -8.48
C ALA A 151 -20.31 -13.23 -8.66
N ILE A 152 -21.18 -14.10 -9.15
CA ILE A 152 -22.60 -13.80 -9.28
C ILE A 152 -23.26 -14.08 -7.93
N ARG A 153 -23.94 -13.07 -7.36
CA ARG A 153 -24.72 -13.23 -6.14
C ARG A 153 -25.89 -14.19 -6.42
N ALA A 154 -26.09 -15.17 -5.54
CA ALA A 154 -27.22 -16.08 -5.65
C ALA A 154 -28.55 -15.29 -5.62
N ARG A 155 -29.42 -15.58 -6.57
CA ARG A 155 -30.74 -14.98 -6.75
C ARG A 155 -31.68 -16.05 -7.28
N ASP A 156 -32.98 -15.88 -7.03
CA ASP A 156 -34.01 -16.76 -7.59
C ASP A 156 -34.19 -16.52 -9.10
N VAL A 157 -34.00 -15.26 -9.56
CA VAL A 157 -34.04 -14.88 -10.98
C VAL A 157 -32.81 -14.05 -11.34
N SER A 158 -32.36 -14.16 -12.59
CA SER A 158 -31.22 -13.40 -13.10
C SER A 158 -31.57 -11.94 -13.46
N ASP A 159 -32.83 -11.69 -13.80
CA ASP A 159 -33.35 -10.39 -14.21
C ASP A 159 -33.86 -9.64 -12.98
N PHE A 160 -33.28 -8.48 -12.70
CA PHE A 160 -33.66 -7.65 -11.56
C PHE A 160 -35.13 -7.22 -11.60
N GLU A 161 -35.68 -6.97 -12.78
CA GLU A 161 -37.10 -6.52 -12.93
C GLU A 161 -38.10 -7.64 -12.62
N LYS A 162 -37.66 -8.90 -12.73
CA LYS A 162 -38.44 -10.08 -12.39
C LYS A 162 -38.35 -10.52 -10.94
N MET A 163 -37.50 -9.83 -10.15
CA MET A 163 -37.37 -10.14 -8.72
C MET A 163 -38.66 -9.72 -7.97
N TYR A 164 -39.08 -10.60 -7.05
CA TYR A 164 -40.14 -10.24 -6.12
C TYR A 164 -39.71 -9.04 -5.26
N ARG A 165 -40.60 -8.05 -5.15
CA ARG A 165 -40.40 -6.86 -4.33
C ARG A 165 -41.38 -6.89 -3.17
N ILE A 166 -40.90 -6.53 -1.99
CA ILE A 166 -41.80 -6.24 -0.86
C ILE A 166 -42.47 -4.89 -1.17
N LEU A 167 -43.77 -4.90 -1.43
CA LEU A 167 -44.53 -3.69 -1.78
C LEU A 167 -45.07 -2.95 -0.56
N SER A 168 -45.11 -3.59 0.62
CA SER A 168 -45.49 -2.95 1.87
C SER A 168 -44.73 -3.55 3.04
N ASN A 169 -44.51 -2.75 4.08
CA ASN A 169 -43.94 -3.16 5.38
C ASN A 169 -45.04 -3.40 6.40
N ASP A 170 -46.28 -3.65 5.98
CA ASP A 170 -47.35 -3.93 6.92
C ASP A 170 -47.04 -5.21 7.66
N PRO A 171 -46.96 -5.19 9.00
CA PRO A 171 -46.79 -6.41 9.78
C PRO A 171 -48.02 -7.29 9.47
N VAL A 172 -47.74 -8.51 9.05
CA VAL A 172 -48.78 -9.53 8.91
C VAL A 172 -49.33 -9.79 10.30
N ASN A 173 -50.57 -9.42 10.56
CA ASN A 173 -51.29 -9.75 11.78
C ASN A 173 -51.49 -11.25 11.91
#